data_3c858a34c5e5aa52fd5c25a3586286ad
#
_entry.id   3c858a34c5e5aa52fd5c25a3586286ad
#
_cell.length_a   1.000
_cell.length_b   1.000
_cell.length_c   1.000
_cell.angle_alpha   90.00
_cell.angle_beta   90.00
_cell.angle_gamma   90.00
#
_symmetry.space_group_name_H-M   'P 1'
#
loop_
_entity.id
_entity.type
_entity.pdbx_description
1 polymer ?
#
loop_
_entity_poly.entity_id
_entity_poly.type
_entity_poly.pdbx_seq_one_letter_code
_entity_poly.pdbx_strand_id
1 'polypeptide(L)'
;MKKIFLYSLAVLASVILASCNGDYDDWAQPQHNPQEEAITIPGFTATPVVQSIDCSSVTTDSVSIFTLSEAALPEGFTLDNARLEINPQGEDNAIKKNVNTSIEGKAAVADLSEVIVSFYGKRPIAHPFVAHVYLNAIKNGDAVLIDAGKFNLEMTPKSPFIDSGYYLVGDMFNAEGVDGWNTVSAKQAFMHSDKDVYDDPKFTITFETKKADQYWKIIPKKNIDAGNFWADGVVGPKENGSSSMEGDLTNVGPGAGIIKEPGKYVLTLNMMDYSYTIKAAPELYMKGDANGWDGYDYLTGDGVHFTGFMYLNQNGFKFTTAPDWSGTGYGANFDTAPDAKNIVITEPAGYYQVDVDLSKKTYTLTPITSIGIIGSASPKGWDSDVDMTYVPYNKDTKEVNGYWEVKNITLSAGEIKFRANDDWAISWGGEVR
;
A
#
# COMPACT_ATOMS: atom_id res chain seq x y z
N MET A 1 55.36 57.94 -3.81
CA MET A 1 54.70 56.81 -4.54
C MET A 1 53.63 56.05 -3.74
N LYS A 2 53.78 55.81 -2.44
CA LYS A 2 52.73 55.08 -1.65
C LYS A 2 51.39 55.86 -1.47
N LYS A 3 51.41 57.22 -1.43
CA LYS A 3 50.19 57.98 -1.28
C LYS A 3 49.32 58.07 -2.55
N ILE A 4 49.99 58.11 -3.71
CA ILE A 4 49.30 58.11 -5.02
C ILE A 4 48.58 56.78 -5.29
N PHE A 5 49.19 55.67 -4.88
CA PHE A 5 48.58 54.36 -5.01
C PHE A 5 47.35 54.19 -4.09
N LEU A 6 47.36 54.83 -2.91
CA LEU A 6 46.21 54.77 -1.97
C LEU A 6 45.01 55.57 -2.47
N TYR A 7 45.25 56.71 -3.12
CA TYR A 7 44.16 57.53 -3.70
C TYR A 7 43.60 56.91 -4.99
N SER A 8 44.42 56.25 -5.81
CA SER A 8 43.91 55.53 -6.97
C SER A 8 43.10 54.31 -6.59
N LEU A 9 43.45 53.60 -5.49
CA LEU A 9 42.66 52.50 -4.97
C LEU A 9 41.35 52.96 -4.35
N ALA A 10 41.33 54.12 -3.67
CA ALA A 10 40.10 54.66 -3.10
C ALA A 10 39.13 55.18 -4.18
N VAL A 11 39.63 55.76 -5.29
CA VAL A 11 38.80 56.20 -6.42
C VAL A 11 38.26 54.97 -7.19
N LEU A 12 39.05 53.90 -7.36
CA LEU A 12 38.57 52.66 -7.98
C LEU A 12 37.51 51.98 -7.12
N ALA A 13 37.66 51.97 -5.79
CA ALA A 13 36.67 51.44 -4.86
C ALA A 13 35.36 52.25 -4.86
N SER A 14 35.42 53.55 -5.01
CA SER A 14 34.21 54.42 -5.09
C SER A 14 33.47 54.30 -6.43
N VAL A 15 34.16 54.02 -7.52
CA VAL A 15 33.52 53.76 -8.83
C VAL A 15 32.84 52.38 -8.87
N ILE A 16 33.41 51.38 -8.17
CA ILE A 16 32.77 50.05 -8.06
C ILE A 16 31.52 50.14 -7.15
N LEU A 17 31.48 51.00 -6.15
CA LEU A 17 30.31 51.16 -5.28
C LEU A 17 29.20 52.05 -5.91
N ALA A 18 29.53 52.89 -6.93
CA ALA A 18 28.53 53.66 -7.66
C ALA A 18 27.88 52.93 -8.85
N SER A 19 28.37 51.69 -9.17
CA SER A 19 27.81 50.87 -10.24
C SER A 19 26.69 49.91 -9.78
N CYS A 20 26.29 49.99 -8.50
CA CYS A 20 25.25 49.14 -7.94
C CYS A 20 24.05 49.94 -7.40
N ASN A 21 23.65 51.00 -8.10
CA ASN A 21 22.34 51.64 -7.89
C ASN A 21 21.35 51.18 -8.96
N GLY A 22 21.34 49.90 -9.28
CA GLY A 22 20.18 49.27 -9.87
C GLY A 22 19.31 48.83 -8.71
N ASP A 23 18.07 49.25 -8.69
CA ASP A 23 17.03 48.79 -7.78
C ASP A 23 16.98 47.25 -7.86
N TYR A 24 17.56 46.56 -6.88
CA TYR A 24 17.47 45.10 -6.75
C TYR A 24 16.10 44.62 -6.23
N ASP A 25 15.15 45.53 -6.09
CA ASP A 25 13.79 45.22 -5.70
C ASP A 25 12.97 44.54 -6.83
N ASP A 26 13.43 44.67 -8.08
CA ASP A 26 12.76 44.09 -9.26
C ASP A 26 12.79 42.57 -9.31
N TRP A 27 13.74 41.89 -8.69
CA TRP A 27 13.78 40.44 -8.69
C TRP A 27 13.08 39.80 -7.47
N ALA A 28 12.87 40.56 -6.40
CA ALA A 28 12.11 40.16 -5.22
C ALA A 28 10.58 40.36 -5.43
N GLN A 29 10.21 41.19 -6.40
CA GLN A 29 8.86 41.28 -6.92
C GLN A 29 8.89 40.77 -8.36
N PRO A 30 8.49 39.49 -8.59
CA PRO A 30 8.35 38.99 -9.95
C PRO A 30 7.47 39.97 -10.70
N GLN A 31 8.00 40.59 -11.77
CA GLN A 31 7.21 41.43 -12.63
C GLN A 31 5.97 40.65 -13.02
N HIS A 32 4.83 41.05 -12.49
CA HIS A 32 3.55 40.66 -13.01
C HIS A 32 3.49 41.27 -14.41
N ASN A 33 3.95 40.50 -15.40
CA ASN A 33 3.57 40.77 -16.76
C ASN A 33 2.11 40.41 -16.85
N PRO A 34 1.13 41.33 -16.79
CA PRO A 34 -0.26 40.96 -16.86
C PRO A 34 -0.41 40.24 -18.21
N GLN A 35 -0.86 39.01 -18.16
CA GLN A 35 -1.20 38.29 -19.37
C GLN A 35 -2.19 39.16 -20.13
N GLU A 36 -1.92 39.46 -21.41
CA GLU A 36 -2.80 40.29 -22.22
C GLU A 36 -4.23 39.72 -22.14
N GLU A 37 -5.19 40.66 -21.97
CA GLU A 37 -6.60 40.25 -21.88
C GLU A 37 -7.00 39.51 -23.15
N ALA A 38 -7.63 38.36 -22.97
CA ALA A 38 -8.10 37.55 -24.10
C ALA A 38 -9.19 38.36 -24.86
N ILE A 39 -9.08 38.39 -26.18
CA ILE A 39 -10.10 38.99 -27.03
C ILE A 39 -11.18 38.01 -27.40
N THR A 40 -12.41 38.48 -27.56
CA THR A 40 -13.53 37.72 -28.06
C THR A 40 -13.78 38.07 -29.54
N ILE A 41 -13.89 37.09 -30.43
CA ILE A 41 -14.24 37.27 -31.83
C ILE A 41 -15.70 36.86 -32.03
N PRO A 42 -16.60 37.80 -32.48
CA PRO A 42 -18.00 37.46 -32.66
C PRO A 42 -18.21 36.27 -33.59
N GLY A 43 -18.98 35.27 -33.14
CA GLY A 43 -19.30 34.05 -33.89
C GLY A 43 -18.18 33.00 -33.90
N PHE A 44 -17.01 33.30 -33.36
CA PHE A 44 -15.90 32.34 -33.21
C PHE A 44 -15.95 31.73 -31.82
N THR A 45 -16.45 30.51 -31.70
CA THR A 45 -16.69 29.82 -30.40
C THR A 45 -16.29 28.37 -30.47
N ALA A 46 -15.92 27.82 -29.32
CA ALA A 46 -15.71 26.39 -29.13
C ALA A 46 -17.02 25.71 -28.68
N THR A 47 -17.34 24.60 -29.29
CA THR A 47 -18.49 23.75 -28.97
C THR A 47 -18.00 22.38 -28.54
N PRO A 48 -18.46 21.83 -27.37
CA PRO A 48 -18.05 20.51 -26.91
C PRO A 48 -18.51 19.42 -27.89
N VAL A 49 -17.61 18.48 -28.18
CA VAL A 49 -17.91 17.27 -28.97
C VAL A 49 -18.49 16.18 -28.08
N VAL A 50 -18.09 16.17 -26.82
CA VAL A 50 -18.53 15.21 -25.79
C VAL A 50 -18.95 15.96 -24.53
N GLN A 51 -19.87 15.37 -23.77
CA GLN A 51 -20.32 15.91 -22.47
C GLN A 51 -19.64 15.20 -21.30
N SER A 52 -19.13 13.99 -21.53
CA SER A 52 -18.42 13.21 -20.55
C SER A 52 -17.24 12.45 -21.17
N ILE A 53 -16.17 12.29 -20.40
CA ILE A 53 -14.96 11.54 -20.75
C ILE A 53 -14.61 10.62 -19.59
N ASP A 54 -14.59 9.33 -19.85
CA ASP A 54 -13.97 8.35 -18.96
C ASP A 54 -12.58 8.00 -19.50
N CYS A 55 -11.54 8.55 -18.86
CA CYS A 55 -10.15 8.34 -19.25
C CYS A 55 -9.72 6.87 -19.18
N SER A 56 -10.43 6.02 -18.44
CA SER A 56 -10.16 4.57 -18.37
C SER A 56 -10.69 3.82 -19.60
N SER A 57 -11.75 4.33 -20.23
CA SER A 57 -12.40 3.70 -21.38
C SER A 57 -11.81 4.13 -22.73
N VAL A 58 -11.06 5.25 -22.76
CA VAL A 58 -10.43 5.74 -23.98
C VAL A 58 -9.22 4.88 -24.32
N THR A 59 -9.24 4.26 -25.51
CA THR A 59 -8.18 3.35 -25.99
C THR A 59 -7.08 4.05 -26.79
N THR A 60 -7.28 5.32 -27.13
CA THR A 60 -6.33 6.16 -27.88
C THR A 60 -5.58 7.10 -26.92
N ASP A 61 -4.41 7.60 -27.31
CA ASP A 61 -3.62 8.53 -26.50
C ASP A 61 -4.27 9.92 -26.37
N SER A 62 -5.22 10.26 -27.27
CA SER A 62 -5.90 11.55 -27.28
C SER A 62 -7.40 11.39 -27.56
N VAL A 63 -8.19 12.38 -27.13
CA VAL A 63 -9.64 12.45 -27.32
C VAL A 63 -10.04 13.84 -27.79
N SER A 64 -11.06 13.92 -28.69
CA SER A 64 -11.62 15.19 -29.15
C SER A 64 -12.58 15.75 -28.09
N ILE A 65 -12.33 16.97 -27.64
CA ILE A 65 -13.08 17.65 -26.58
C ILE A 65 -14.05 18.67 -27.16
N PHE A 66 -13.57 19.47 -28.12
CA PHE A 66 -14.37 20.54 -28.72
C PHE A 66 -14.06 20.64 -30.22
N THR A 67 -14.92 21.36 -30.93
CA THR A 67 -14.69 21.86 -32.29
C THR A 67 -14.85 23.38 -32.25
N LEU A 68 -14.13 24.07 -33.11
CA LEU A 68 -14.32 25.50 -33.35
C LEU A 68 -15.45 25.72 -34.37
N SER A 69 -16.17 26.85 -34.22
CA SER A 69 -17.20 27.25 -35.17
C SER A 69 -16.60 27.46 -36.57
N GLU A 70 -17.41 27.28 -37.64
CA GLU A 70 -17.00 27.52 -38.99
C GLU A 70 -16.86 29.03 -39.35
N ALA A 71 -17.11 29.92 -38.36
CA ALA A 71 -16.92 31.36 -38.56
C ALA A 71 -15.47 31.65 -38.94
N ALA A 72 -15.27 32.31 -40.05
CA ALA A 72 -13.95 32.67 -40.53
C ALA A 72 -13.29 33.65 -39.52
N LEU A 73 -12.05 33.36 -39.21
CA LEU A 73 -11.22 34.34 -38.50
C LEU A 73 -11.13 35.63 -39.35
N PRO A 74 -11.13 36.80 -38.68
CA PRO A 74 -10.88 38.04 -39.42
C PRO A 74 -9.53 38.02 -40.14
N GLU A 75 -9.42 38.83 -41.21
CA GLU A 75 -8.17 38.96 -41.95
C GLU A 75 -6.98 39.29 -41.06
N GLY A 76 -5.84 38.67 -41.28
CA GLY A 76 -4.61 38.83 -40.54
C GLY A 76 -4.43 37.93 -39.34
N PHE A 77 -5.42 37.09 -38.95
CA PHE A 77 -5.28 36.11 -37.90
C PHE A 77 -4.82 34.74 -38.39
N THR A 78 -3.89 34.15 -37.66
CA THR A 78 -3.47 32.74 -37.86
C THR A 78 -3.45 32.05 -36.49
N LEU A 79 -4.17 30.91 -36.35
CA LEU A 79 -4.15 30.10 -35.15
C LEU A 79 -2.83 29.32 -35.03
N ASP A 80 -2.28 29.25 -33.85
CA ASP A 80 -1.06 28.49 -33.54
C ASP A 80 -1.39 27.22 -32.73
N ASN A 81 -1.94 27.38 -31.53
CA ASN A 81 -2.34 26.26 -30.68
C ASN A 81 -3.57 26.65 -29.83
N ALA A 82 -4.12 25.66 -29.11
CA ALA A 82 -5.22 25.86 -28.19
C ALA A 82 -4.91 25.24 -26.83
N ARG A 83 -5.59 25.71 -25.81
CA ARG A 83 -5.54 25.14 -24.46
C ARG A 83 -6.93 25.16 -23.82
N LEU A 84 -7.14 24.21 -22.93
CA LEU A 84 -8.24 24.21 -21.96
C LEU A 84 -7.74 24.72 -20.62
N GLU A 85 -8.40 25.71 -20.06
CA GLU A 85 -8.29 26.07 -18.66
C GLU A 85 -9.43 25.39 -17.91
N ILE A 86 -9.10 24.45 -17.00
CA ILE A 86 -10.06 23.55 -16.37
C ILE A 86 -10.08 23.83 -14.87
N ASN A 87 -11.28 23.97 -14.32
CA ASN A 87 -11.52 24.01 -12.86
C ASN A 87 -12.79 23.21 -12.50
N PRO A 88 -12.90 22.73 -11.23
CA PRO A 88 -14.13 22.13 -10.73
C PRO A 88 -15.34 23.05 -10.89
N GLN A 89 -16.47 22.48 -11.29
CA GLN A 89 -17.70 23.27 -11.44
C GLN A 89 -18.22 23.72 -10.06
N GLY A 90 -18.57 25.02 -9.96
CA GLY A 90 -19.05 25.60 -8.71
C GLY A 90 -17.93 26.11 -7.77
N GLU A 91 -16.67 25.94 -8.17
CA GLU A 91 -15.50 26.41 -7.42
C GLU A 91 -14.72 27.47 -8.20
N ASP A 92 -15.31 28.63 -8.39
CA ASP A 92 -14.75 29.71 -9.21
C ASP A 92 -13.38 30.24 -8.72
N ASN A 93 -13.07 30.02 -7.43
CA ASN A 93 -11.79 30.39 -6.82
C ASN A 93 -10.76 29.24 -6.79
N ALA A 94 -11.09 28.08 -7.32
CA ALA A 94 -10.13 26.97 -7.41
C ALA A 94 -8.95 27.32 -8.33
N ILE A 95 -7.79 26.72 -8.03
CA ILE A 95 -6.63 26.83 -8.92
C ILE A 95 -6.98 26.18 -10.25
N LYS A 96 -6.92 26.97 -11.32
CA LYS A 96 -7.18 26.48 -12.66
C LYS A 96 -5.98 25.70 -13.20
N LYS A 97 -6.26 24.62 -13.93
CA LYS A 97 -5.25 23.78 -14.58
C LYS A 97 -5.35 23.93 -16.09
N ASN A 98 -4.20 24.00 -16.74
CA ASN A 98 -4.13 24.11 -18.18
C ASN A 98 -3.81 22.75 -18.81
N VAL A 99 -4.56 22.40 -19.87
CA VAL A 99 -4.32 21.24 -20.73
C VAL A 99 -4.12 21.75 -22.16
N ASN A 100 -2.98 21.45 -22.75
CA ASN A 100 -2.73 21.79 -24.14
C ASN A 100 -3.60 20.92 -25.06
N THR A 101 -4.14 21.55 -26.08
CA THR A 101 -4.93 20.90 -27.12
C THR A 101 -4.43 21.28 -28.50
N SER A 102 -4.75 20.45 -29.48
CA SER A 102 -4.64 20.89 -30.87
C SER A 102 -5.71 21.95 -31.18
N ILE A 103 -5.56 22.69 -32.29
CA ILE A 103 -6.58 23.64 -32.77
C ILE A 103 -7.88 22.92 -33.17
N GLU A 104 -7.83 21.61 -33.47
CA GLU A 104 -9.00 20.77 -33.72
C GLU A 104 -9.64 20.27 -32.40
N GLY A 105 -9.19 20.73 -31.26
CA GLY A 105 -9.77 20.40 -29.95
C GLY A 105 -9.42 19.03 -29.39
N LYS A 106 -8.29 18.43 -29.80
CA LYS A 106 -7.82 17.14 -29.24
C LYS A 106 -6.88 17.38 -28.06
N ALA A 107 -7.15 16.70 -26.94
CA ALA A 107 -6.33 16.67 -25.74
C ALA A 107 -5.74 15.28 -25.50
N ALA A 108 -4.55 15.21 -24.86
CA ALA A 108 -4.00 13.95 -24.39
C ALA A 108 -4.81 13.43 -23.21
N VAL A 109 -5.16 12.15 -23.23
CA VAL A 109 -5.94 11.49 -22.15
C VAL A 109 -5.16 11.50 -20.83
N ALA A 110 -3.84 11.38 -20.91
CA ALA A 110 -2.97 11.42 -19.73
C ALA A 110 -3.06 12.78 -19.01
N ASP A 111 -3.00 13.90 -19.76
CA ASP A 111 -3.06 15.25 -19.21
C ASP A 111 -4.43 15.54 -18.59
N LEU A 112 -5.52 15.11 -19.23
CA LEU A 112 -6.86 15.22 -18.66
C LEU A 112 -6.99 14.43 -17.36
N SER A 113 -6.51 13.19 -17.34
CA SER A 113 -6.52 12.35 -16.15
C SER A 113 -5.69 12.98 -15.02
N GLU A 114 -4.52 13.56 -15.31
CA GLU A 114 -3.69 14.24 -14.31
C GLU A 114 -4.41 15.44 -13.70
N VAL A 115 -5.13 16.21 -14.49
CA VAL A 115 -5.97 17.31 -13.99
C VAL A 115 -7.01 16.80 -13.01
N ILE A 116 -7.75 15.75 -13.36
CA ILE A 116 -8.79 15.17 -12.46
C ILE A 116 -8.14 14.68 -11.17
N VAL A 117 -7.05 13.92 -11.28
CA VAL A 117 -6.31 13.37 -10.14
C VAL A 117 -5.81 14.46 -9.20
N SER A 118 -5.39 15.61 -9.75
CA SER A 118 -4.91 16.75 -8.94
C SER A 118 -6.00 17.38 -8.05
N PHE A 119 -7.27 17.26 -8.41
CA PHE A 119 -8.41 17.77 -7.64
C PHE A 119 -9.07 16.71 -6.76
N TYR A 120 -9.23 15.49 -7.27
CA TYR A 120 -10.11 14.48 -6.68
C TYR A 120 -9.45 13.12 -6.40
N GLY A 121 -8.16 12.96 -6.73
CA GLY A 121 -7.47 11.68 -6.62
C GLY A 121 -7.84 10.70 -7.74
N LYS A 122 -7.42 9.45 -7.57
CA LYS A 122 -7.53 8.39 -8.60
C LYS A 122 -8.81 7.54 -8.51
N ARG A 123 -9.82 7.95 -7.73
CA ARG A 123 -11.07 7.18 -7.63
C ARG A 123 -11.84 7.23 -8.96
N PRO A 124 -12.36 6.11 -9.49
CA PRO A 124 -13.05 6.06 -10.78
C PRO A 124 -14.48 6.62 -10.69
N ILE A 125 -14.60 7.89 -10.33
CA ILE A 125 -15.86 8.62 -10.21
C ILE A 125 -15.80 9.81 -11.16
N ALA A 126 -16.92 10.05 -11.86
CA ALA A 126 -17.08 11.22 -12.71
C ALA A 126 -17.23 12.48 -11.86
N HIS A 127 -16.51 13.52 -12.24
CA HIS A 127 -16.54 14.83 -11.60
C HIS A 127 -16.88 15.92 -12.61
N PRO A 128 -17.73 16.90 -12.24
CA PRO A 128 -18.10 18.00 -13.12
C PRO A 128 -17.03 19.09 -13.11
N PHE A 129 -16.64 19.54 -14.29
CA PHE A 129 -15.69 20.63 -14.53
C PHE A 129 -16.27 21.69 -15.45
N VAL A 130 -15.68 22.88 -15.38
CA VAL A 130 -15.80 23.93 -16.37
C VAL A 130 -14.51 23.95 -17.19
N ALA A 131 -14.62 23.79 -18.50
CA ALA A 131 -13.53 23.90 -19.45
C ALA A 131 -13.65 25.23 -20.21
N HIS A 132 -12.66 26.08 -20.12
CA HIS A 132 -12.57 27.35 -20.83
C HIS A 132 -11.54 27.21 -21.94
N VAL A 133 -11.93 27.50 -23.17
CA VAL A 133 -11.08 27.33 -24.37
C VAL A 133 -10.40 28.63 -24.71
N TYR A 134 -9.09 28.62 -24.72
CA TYR A 134 -8.27 29.72 -25.24
C TYR A 134 -7.45 29.25 -26.42
N LEU A 135 -7.31 30.14 -27.44
CA LEU A 135 -6.43 29.91 -28.58
C LEU A 135 -5.35 30.98 -28.60
N ASN A 136 -4.14 30.54 -28.82
CA ASN A 136 -3.05 31.41 -29.17
C ASN A 136 -3.07 31.64 -30.66
N ALA A 137 -3.05 32.89 -31.09
CA ALA A 137 -3.07 33.32 -32.46
C ALA A 137 -2.03 34.40 -32.74
N ILE A 138 -1.67 34.57 -33.99
CA ILE A 138 -0.87 35.68 -34.48
C ILE A 138 -1.77 36.58 -35.28
N LYS A 139 -1.79 37.89 -34.99
CA LYS A 139 -2.50 38.91 -35.72
C LYS A 139 -1.50 39.92 -36.27
N ASN A 140 -1.29 39.94 -37.56
CA ASN A 140 -0.35 40.85 -38.23
C ASN A 140 1.08 40.83 -37.64
N GLY A 141 1.50 39.71 -37.07
CA GLY A 141 2.82 39.52 -36.42
C GLY A 141 2.81 39.61 -34.91
N ASP A 142 1.76 40.09 -34.27
CA ASP A 142 1.61 40.18 -32.84
C ASP A 142 0.90 38.96 -32.26
N ALA A 143 1.36 38.43 -31.10
CA ALA A 143 0.71 37.35 -30.38
C ALA A 143 -0.61 37.84 -29.76
N VAL A 144 -1.70 37.11 -29.94
CA VAL A 144 -3.02 37.42 -29.39
C VAL A 144 -3.63 36.18 -28.75
N LEU A 145 -4.24 36.36 -27.59
CA LEU A 145 -5.03 35.31 -26.94
C LEU A 145 -6.51 35.51 -27.28
N ILE A 146 -7.14 34.45 -27.82
CA ILE A 146 -8.58 34.45 -28.19
C ILE A 146 -9.33 33.62 -27.13
N ASP A 147 -10.38 34.21 -26.55
CA ASP A 147 -11.36 33.53 -25.72
C ASP A 147 -12.44 32.94 -26.63
N ALA A 148 -12.49 31.62 -26.76
CA ALA A 148 -13.49 30.90 -27.56
C ALA A 148 -14.67 30.39 -26.70
N GLY A 149 -14.78 30.82 -25.44
CA GLY A 149 -15.87 30.49 -24.54
C GLY A 149 -15.62 29.25 -23.68
N LYS A 150 -16.63 28.93 -22.87
CA LYS A 150 -16.56 27.84 -21.90
C LYS A 150 -17.77 26.91 -21.98
N PHE A 151 -17.56 25.67 -21.53
CA PHE A 151 -18.61 24.66 -21.43
C PHE A 151 -18.37 23.74 -20.23
N ASN A 152 -19.40 23.01 -19.84
CA ASN A 152 -19.31 22.00 -18.80
C ASN A 152 -18.85 20.66 -19.40
N LEU A 153 -18.05 19.92 -18.64
CA LEU A 153 -17.54 18.63 -19.03
C LEU A 153 -17.46 17.72 -17.78
N GLU A 154 -18.02 16.53 -17.85
CA GLU A 154 -17.82 15.51 -16.82
C GLU A 154 -16.59 14.68 -17.18
N MET A 155 -15.70 14.46 -16.20
CA MET A 155 -14.49 13.67 -16.45
C MET A 155 -14.25 12.66 -15.32
N THR A 156 -13.90 11.43 -15.73
CA THR A 156 -13.48 10.33 -14.84
C THR A 156 -11.98 10.08 -15.03
N PRO A 157 -11.17 9.98 -13.97
CA PRO A 157 -9.73 9.75 -14.10
C PRO A 157 -9.43 8.36 -14.63
N LYS A 158 -8.24 8.18 -15.20
CA LYS A 158 -7.69 6.85 -15.48
C LYS A 158 -7.24 6.22 -14.17
N SER A 159 -8.06 5.36 -13.62
CA SER A 159 -7.86 4.71 -12.32
C SER A 159 -7.20 3.36 -12.47
N PRO A 160 -6.31 2.94 -11.55
CA PRO A 160 -5.89 1.56 -11.48
C PRO A 160 -7.10 0.68 -11.09
N PHE A 161 -7.18 -0.53 -11.64
CA PHE A 161 -8.17 -1.49 -11.17
C PHE A 161 -7.74 -2.01 -9.78
N ILE A 162 -8.57 -1.82 -8.78
CA ILE A 162 -8.39 -2.35 -7.43
C ILE A 162 -9.58 -3.26 -7.10
N ASP A 163 -9.31 -4.54 -6.84
CA ASP A 163 -10.33 -5.50 -6.41
C ASP A 163 -10.67 -5.32 -4.92
N SER A 164 -11.83 -5.80 -4.52
CA SER A 164 -12.27 -5.83 -3.11
C SER A 164 -11.44 -6.77 -2.22
N GLY A 165 -10.60 -7.63 -2.79
CA GLY A 165 -9.73 -8.55 -2.09
C GLY A 165 -8.73 -9.24 -3.01
N TYR A 166 -7.70 -9.80 -2.40
CA TYR A 166 -6.62 -10.51 -3.08
C TYR A 166 -6.26 -11.78 -2.32
N TYR A 167 -5.68 -12.74 -3.03
CA TYR A 167 -5.18 -13.99 -2.48
C TYR A 167 -3.74 -14.23 -2.94
N LEU A 168 -2.88 -14.60 -2.00
CA LEU A 168 -1.52 -15.07 -2.30
C LEU A 168 -1.59 -16.54 -2.70
N VAL A 169 -1.04 -16.89 -3.85
CA VAL A 169 -0.89 -18.27 -4.31
C VAL A 169 0.60 -18.56 -4.54
N GLY A 170 0.98 -19.81 -4.36
CA GLY A 170 2.38 -20.17 -4.57
C GLY A 170 2.80 -21.47 -3.89
N ASP A 171 4.08 -21.80 -4.07
CA ASP A 171 4.69 -23.05 -3.61
C ASP A 171 4.59 -23.24 -2.09
N MET A 172 4.60 -22.15 -1.30
CA MET A 172 4.51 -22.18 0.16
C MET A 172 3.17 -22.74 0.68
N PHE A 173 2.16 -22.81 -0.17
CA PHE A 173 0.84 -23.35 0.17
C PHE A 173 0.62 -24.77 -0.38
N ASN A 174 1.61 -25.34 -1.06
CA ASN A 174 1.55 -26.74 -1.49
C ASN A 174 1.58 -27.65 -0.27
N ALA A 175 0.66 -28.62 -0.23
CA ALA A 175 0.59 -29.69 0.76
C ALA A 175 0.12 -30.98 0.07
N GLU A 176 0.14 -32.09 0.78
CA GLU A 176 -0.37 -33.37 0.23
C GLU A 176 -1.83 -33.19 -0.21
N GLY A 177 -2.09 -33.42 -1.51
CA GLY A 177 -3.42 -33.26 -2.10
C GLY A 177 -3.89 -31.82 -2.29
N VAL A 178 -3.04 -30.81 -1.99
CA VAL A 178 -3.36 -29.38 -2.15
C VAL A 178 -2.36 -28.72 -3.09
N ASP A 179 -2.84 -28.21 -4.18
CA ASP A 179 -2.09 -27.37 -5.10
C ASP A 179 -2.25 -25.90 -4.68
N GLY A 180 -1.23 -25.34 -4.05
CA GLY A 180 -1.20 -23.94 -3.55
C GLY A 180 -1.28 -22.89 -4.64
N TRP A 181 -1.23 -23.27 -5.92
CA TRP A 181 -1.41 -22.38 -7.06
C TRP A 181 -2.85 -22.31 -7.55
N ASN A 182 -3.60 -23.39 -7.41
CA ASN A 182 -4.96 -23.53 -7.95
C ASN A 182 -6.03 -23.76 -6.87
N THR A 183 -5.63 -23.68 -5.60
CA THR A 183 -6.56 -23.71 -4.46
C THR A 183 -6.27 -22.57 -3.53
N VAL A 184 -7.31 -22.00 -2.92
CA VAL A 184 -7.17 -20.93 -1.92
C VAL A 184 -7.96 -21.28 -0.67
N SER A 185 -7.46 -20.84 0.45
CA SER A 185 -8.07 -20.90 1.77
C SER A 185 -8.07 -19.53 2.43
N ALA A 186 -8.74 -19.39 3.56
CA ALA A 186 -8.73 -18.15 4.33
C ALA A 186 -7.31 -17.69 4.72
N LYS A 187 -6.35 -18.62 4.86
CA LYS A 187 -4.94 -18.31 5.18
C LYS A 187 -4.18 -17.62 4.05
N GLN A 188 -4.72 -17.65 2.84
CA GLN A 188 -4.14 -17.05 1.63
C GLN A 188 -4.77 -15.69 1.29
N ALA A 189 -5.86 -15.34 1.97
CA ALA A 189 -6.53 -14.06 1.77
C ALA A 189 -5.71 -12.91 2.39
N PHE A 190 -5.53 -11.85 1.63
CA PHE A 190 -4.99 -10.62 2.17
C PHE A 190 -6.01 -9.95 3.09
N MET A 191 -5.54 -9.42 4.19
CA MET A 191 -6.31 -8.55 5.08
C MET A 191 -6.40 -7.14 4.47
N HIS A 192 -7.54 -6.51 4.67
CA HIS A 192 -7.82 -5.14 4.27
C HIS A 192 -8.64 -4.47 5.36
N SER A 193 -8.55 -3.15 5.48
CA SER A 193 -9.41 -2.38 6.39
C SER A 193 -10.87 -2.36 5.90
N ASP A 194 -11.78 -1.87 6.75
CA ASP A 194 -13.21 -1.69 6.39
C ASP A 194 -13.46 -0.47 5.46
N LYS A 195 -12.38 0.23 5.04
CA LYS A 195 -12.50 1.37 4.15
C LYS A 195 -12.67 0.93 2.70
N ASP A 196 -13.17 1.84 1.87
CA ASP A 196 -13.16 1.65 0.43
C ASP A 196 -11.71 1.47 -0.10
N VAL A 197 -11.51 0.60 -1.08
CA VAL A 197 -10.20 0.24 -1.62
C VAL A 197 -9.45 1.40 -2.28
N TYR A 198 -10.13 2.49 -2.66
CA TYR A 198 -9.50 3.72 -3.15
C TYR A 198 -9.15 4.69 -2.03
N ASP A 199 -9.74 4.54 -0.82
CA ASP A 199 -9.36 5.31 0.37
C ASP A 199 -8.22 4.64 1.14
N ASP A 200 -8.17 3.30 1.10
CA ASP A 200 -7.08 2.51 1.66
C ASP A 200 -6.69 1.40 0.66
N PRO A 201 -5.79 1.66 -0.29
CA PRO A 201 -5.41 0.70 -1.32
C PRO A 201 -4.41 -0.38 -0.85
N LYS A 202 -4.19 -0.49 0.46
CA LYS A 202 -3.20 -1.39 1.04
C LYS A 202 -3.84 -2.71 1.48
N PHE A 203 -3.22 -3.80 1.07
CA PHE A 203 -3.59 -5.16 1.44
C PHE A 203 -2.37 -5.85 2.05
N THR A 204 -2.54 -6.58 3.15
CA THR A 204 -1.44 -7.24 3.86
C THR A 204 -1.74 -8.71 4.10
N ILE A 205 -0.71 -9.53 4.02
CA ILE A 205 -0.78 -10.94 4.42
C ILE A 205 0.50 -11.35 5.15
N THR A 206 0.33 -12.10 6.23
CA THR A 206 1.44 -12.81 6.88
C THR A 206 1.43 -14.26 6.42
N PHE A 207 2.55 -14.76 5.97
CA PHE A 207 2.70 -16.13 5.48
C PHE A 207 4.06 -16.70 5.88
N GLU A 208 4.19 -18.02 5.79
CA GLU A 208 5.40 -18.74 6.12
C GLU A 208 5.89 -19.54 4.91
N THR A 209 7.20 -19.49 4.68
CA THR A 209 7.88 -20.39 3.75
C THR A 209 8.76 -21.36 4.55
N LYS A 210 8.63 -22.66 4.29
CA LYS A 210 9.43 -23.70 4.98
C LYS A 210 10.64 -24.15 4.16
N LYS A 211 10.71 -23.76 2.89
CA LYS A 211 11.76 -24.12 1.95
C LYS A 211 12.29 -22.87 1.26
N ALA A 212 13.50 -22.94 0.77
CA ALA A 212 14.07 -21.93 -0.13
C ALA A 212 13.35 -21.93 -1.49
N ASP A 213 13.51 -20.84 -2.24
CA ASP A 213 13.06 -20.70 -3.62
C ASP A 213 11.56 -20.95 -3.85
N GLN A 214 10.71 -20.38 -3.00
CA GLN A 214 9.25 -20.48 -3.10
C GLN A 214 8.68 -19.39 -3.99
N TYR A 215 8.06 -19.79 -5.10
CA TYR A 215 7.43 -18.87 -6.05
C TYR A 215 6.03 -18.46 -5.61
N TRP A 216 5.62 -17.23 -5.98
CA TRP A 216 4.32 -16.66 -5.63
C TRP A 216 3.74 -15.76 -6.70
N LYS A 217 2.40 -15.65 -6.72
CA LYS A 217 1.59 -14.66 -7.46
C LYS A 217 0.39 -14.24 -6.62
N ILE A 218 -0.34 -13.26 -7.13
CA ILE A 218 -1.50 -12.66 -6.46
C ILE A 218 -2.71 -12.80 -7.37
N ILE A 219 -3.77 -13.38 -6.85
CA ILE A 219 -5.04 -13.57 -7.56
C ILE A 219 -6.08 -12.60 -7.00
N PRO A 220 -6.76 -11.78 -7.82
CA PRO A 220 -7.85 -10.93 -7.35
C PRO A 220 -9.07 -11.78 -6.98
N LYS A 221 -9.81 -11.33 -5.97
CA LYS A 221 -11.01 -12.02 -5.45
C LYS A 221 -12.04 -12.33 -6.54
N LYS A 222 -12.25 -11.42 -7.50
CA LYS A 222 -13.17 -11.64 -8.61
C LYS A 222 -12.88 -12.93 -9.41
N ASN A 223 -11.58 -13.28 -9.55
CA ASN A 223 -11.17 -14.49 -10.27
C ASN A 223 -11.50 -15.76 -9.48
N ILE A 224 -11.33 -15.68 -8.14
CA ILE A 224 -11.70 -16.77 -7.22
C ILE A 224 -13.20 -16.98 -7.25
N ASP A 225 -13.99 -15.91 -7.10
CA ASP A 225 -15.45 -15.95 -7.09
C ASP A 225 -16.02 -16.48 -8.42
N ALA A 226 -15.34 -16.20 -9.55
CA ALA A 226 -15.69 -16.73 -10.87
C ALA A 226 -15.22 -18.17 -11.14
N GLY A 227 -14.43 -18.76 -10.23
CA GLY A 227 -13.83 -20.09 -10.44
C GLY A 227 -12.79 -20.12 -11.56
N ASN A 228 -12.24 -18.96 -11.94
CA ASN A 228 -11.24 -18.84 -13.00
C ASN A 228 -10.01 -18.06 -12.49
N PHE A 229 -9.15 -18.76 -11.76
CA PHE A 229 -7.98 -18.19 -11.06
C PHE A 229 -7.07 -17.36 -11.98
N TRP A 230 -6.85 -17.86 -13.19
CA TRP A 230 -5.86 -17.31 -14.12
C TRP A 230 -6.45 -16.37 -15.18
N ALA A 231 -7.69 -15.91 -14.98
CA ALA A 231 -8.28 -14.87 -15.81
C ALA A 231 -7.53 -13.54 -15.67
N ASP A 232 -7.86 -12.57 -16.52
CA ASP A 232 -7.29 -11.23 -16.48
C ASP A 232 -7.40 -10.57 -15.10
N GLY A 233 -6.31 -9.90 -14.71
CA GLY A 233 -6.21 -9.23 -13.42
C GLY A 233 -5.29 -9.92 -12.40
N VAL A 234 -4.73 -11.11 -12.73
CA VAL A 234 -3.64 -11.71 -11.95
C VAL A 234 -2.50 -10.72 -11.85
N VAL A 235 -1.91 -10.61 -10.65
CA VAL A 235 -0.87 -9.62 -10.34
C VAL A 235 0.41 -10.31 -9.91
N GLY A 236 1.53 -9.76 -10.30
CA GLY A 236 2.87 -10.23 -9.89
C GLY A 236 3.95 -9.24 -10.29
N PRO A 237 5.21 -9.47 -9.91
CA PRO A 237 6.34 -8.68 -10.38
C PRO A 237 6.41 -8.64 -11.91
N LYS A 238 7.01 -7.59 -12.46
CA LYS A 238 7.24 -7.47 -13.92
C LYS A 238 8.16 -8.58 -14.45
N GLU A 239 9.16 -8.97 -13.65
CA GLU A 239 10.14 -10.00 -14.01
C GLU A 239 9.79 -11.33 -13.34
N ASN A 240 9.77 -12.41 -14.14
CA ASN A 240 9.56 -13.75 -13.61
C ASN A 240 10.78 -14.21 -12.82
N GLY A 241 10.57 -14.73 -11.61
CA GLY A 241 11.64 -15.13 -10.70
C GLY A 241 12.31 -13.96 -9.96
N SER A 242 11.68 -12.77 -9.93
CA SER A 242 12.19 -11.67 -9.13
C SER A 242 12.27 -12.04 -7.66
N SER A 243 13.46 -11.94 -7.08
CA SER A 243 13.72 -12.12 -5.64
C SER A 243 13.76 -10.82 -4.86
N SER A 244 13.38 -9.71 -5.50
CA SER A 244 13.30 -8.43 -4.81
C SER A 244 12.25 -8.47 -3.70
N MET A 245 12.59 -7.93 -2.55
CA MET A 245 11.68 -7.81 -1.41
C MET A 245 10.79 -6.57 -1.50
N GLU A 246 10.95 -5.76 -2.53
CA GLU A 246 10.08 -4.63 -2.86
C GLU A 246 10.15 -4.34 -4.36
N GLY A 247 9.12 -3.73 -4.90
CA GLY A 247 9.11 -3.37 -6.33
C GLY A 247 7.73 -3.10 -6.88
N ASP A 248 7.71 -2.94 -8.21
CA ASP A 248 6.47 -2.74 -8.95
C ASP A 248 5.79 -4.07 -9.25
N LEU A 249 4.48 -4.02 -9.29
CA LEU A 249 3.59 -5.07 -9.76
C LEU A 249 3.04 -4.75 -11.16
N THR A 250 2.58 -5.78 -11.85
CA THR A 250 1.85 -5.63 -13.11
C THR A 250 0.73 -6.67 -13.19
N ASN A 251 -0.35 -6.32 -13.89
CA ASN A 251 -1.41 -7.24 -14.30
C ASN A 251 -1.37 -7.54 -15.81
N VAL A 252 -0.35 -7.03 -16.51
CA VAL A 252 -0.10 -7.32 -17.92
C VAL A 252 1.11 -8.24 -18.05
N GLY A 253 0.86 -9.54 -18.27
CA GLY A 253 1.92 -10.56 -18.31
C GLY A 253 2.74 -10.67 -17.02
N PRO A 254 2.10 -10.80 -15.83
CA PRO A 254 2.81 -10.78 -14.56
C PRO A 254 3.77 -11.97 -14.43
N GLY A 255 5.00 -11.71 -13.98
CA GLY A 255 5.94 -12.73 -13.53
C GLY A 255 5.51 -13.36 -12.20
N ALA A 256 6.20 -14.40 -11.76
CA ALA A 256 6.14 -14.90 -10.39
C ALA A 256 7.29 -14.28 -9.59
N GLY A 257 7.02 -13.83 -8.37
CA GLY A 257 8.08 -13.51 -7.42
C GLY A 257 8.64 -14.77 -6.78
N ILE A 258 9.79 -14.68 -6.11
CA ILE A 258 10.43 -15.80 -5.42
C ILE A 258 10.93 -15.37 -4.04
N ILE A 259 10.59 -16.13 -3.01
CA ILE A 259 11.17 -16.01 -1.67
C ILE A 259 12.36 -16.96 -1.57
N LYS A 260 13.56 -16.41 -1.37
CA LYS A 260 14.81 -17.16 -1.38
C LYS A 260 15.06 -17.98 -0.13
N GLU A 261 14.64 -17.48 1.03
CA GLU A 261 14.96 -18.09 2.32
C GLU A 261 13.69 -18.55 3.04
N PRO A 262 13.74 -19.65 3.79
CA PRO A 262 12.67 -20.02 4.70
C PRO A 262 12.45 -18.94 5.76
N GLY A 263 11.21 -18.74 6.18
CA GLY A 263 10.88 -17.75 7.21
C GLY A 263 9.42 -17.34 7.19
N LYS A 264 9.06 -16.50 8.17
CA LYS A 264 7.76 -15.82 8.20
C LYS A 264 7.90 -14.42 7.65
N TYR A 265 6.96 -14.02 6.81
CA TYR A 265 7.00 -12.77 6.08
C TYR A 265 5.65 -12.05 6.10
N VAL A 266 5.70 -10.73 6.04
CA VAL A 266 4.55 -9.87 5.75
C VAL A 266 4.73 -9.33 4.34
N LEU A 267 3.79 -9.62 3.46
CA LEU A 267 3.68 -9.02 2.13
C LEU A 267 2.59 -7.94 2.18
N THR A 268 2.98 -6.73 1.86
CA THR A 268 2.08 -5.58 1.73
C THR A 268 1.98 -5.17 0.27
N LEU A 269 0.76 -5.06 -0.24
CA LEU A 269 0.45 -4.50 -1.56
C LEU A 269 -0.02 -3.07 -1.40
N ASN A 270 0.38 -2.17 -2.31
CA ASN A 270 -0.28 -0.90 -2.55
C ASN A 270 -0.85 -0.92 -3.98
N MET A 271 -2.14 -1.20 -4.09
CA MET A 271 -2.79 -1.36 -5.39
C MET A 271 -3.09 -0.03 -6.09
N MET A 272 -2.97 1.11 -5.39
CA MET A 272 -3.03 2.42 -6.04
C MET A 272 -1.84 2.66 -6.97
N ASP A 273 -0.67 2.17 -6.57
CA ASP A 273 0.59 2.36 -7.29
C ASP A 273 1.10 1.07 -7.93
N TYR A 274 0.39 -0.05 -7.73
CA TYR A 274 0.82 -1.38 -8.16
C TYR A 274 2.23 -1.68 -7.68
N SER A 275 2.44 -1.60 -6.37
CA SER A 275 3.72 -1.88 -5.72
C SER A 275 3.57 -2.87 -4.58
N TYR A 276 4.68 -3.47 -4.17
CA TYR A 276 4.72 -4.39 -3.04
C TYR A 276 5.96 -4.21 -2.19
N THR A 277 5.85 -4.63 -0.92
CA THR A 277 6.98 -4.84 -0.02
C THR A 277 6.82 -6.15 0.72
N ILE A 278 7.92 -6.88 0.89
CA ILE A 278 8.00 -8.10 1.70
C ILE A 278 9.01 -7.83 2.82
N LYS A 279 8.63 -8.12 4.05
CA LYS A 279 9.50 -7.96 5.22
C LYS A 279 9.41 -9.21 6.06
N ALA A 280 10.47 -9.52 6.84
CA ALA A 280 10.34 -10.54 7.90
C ALA A 280 9.18 -10.15 8.82
N ALA A 281 8.37 -11.13 9.19
CA ALA A 281 7.25 -10.88 10.09
C ALA A 281 7.78 -10.41 11.44
N PRO A 282 7.27 -9.29 11.97
CA PRO A 282 7.72 -8.82 13.28
C PRO A 282 7.35 -9.82 14.37
N GLU A 283 8.15 -9.82 15.40
CA GLU A 283 7.95 -10.63 16.61
C GLU A 283 7.66 -9.72 17.79
N LEU A 284 6.79 -10.18 18.68
CA LEU A 284 6.49 -9.53 19.94
C LEU A 284 6.85 -10.50 21.07
N TYR A 285 7.94 -10.24 21.74
CA TYR A 285 8.48 -11.09 22.80
C TYR A 285 7.75 -10.87 24.12
N MET A 286 7.52 -11.95 24.87
CA MET A 286 7.04 -11.89 26.23
C MET A 286 8.23 -12.06 27.19
N LYS A 287 8.35 -11.17 28.14
CA LYS A 287 9.32 -11.20 29.24
C LYS A 287 8.56 -11.15 30.54
N GLY A 288 8.66 -12.18 31.34
CA GLY A 288 7.91 -12.27 32.59
C GLY A 288 8.38 -13.35 33.54
N ASP A 289 7.69 -13.47 34.68
CA ASP A 289 8.03 -14.46 35.69
C ASP A 289 7.92 -15.90 35.13
N ALA A 290 6.96 -16.12 34.22
CA ALA A 290 6.73 -17.43 33.62
C ALA A 290 7.95 -17.96 32.82
N ASN A 291 8.78 -17.09 32.28
CA ASN A 291 9.98 -17.45 31.52
C ASN A 291 11.28 -16.85 32.12
N GLY A 292 11.24 -16.47 33.40
CA GLY A 292 12.40 -15.99 34.16
C GLY A 292 12.92 -14.62 33.69
N TRP A 293 12.13 -13.84 32.98
CA TRP A 293 12.43 -12.50 32.44
C TRP A 293 13.49 -12.44 31.33
N ASP A 294 14.15 -13.54 31.02
CA ASP A 294 15.17 -13.66 29.98
C ASP A 294 14.82 -14.69 28.89
N GLY A 295 13.66 -15.31 28.95
CA GLY A 295 13.16 -16.25 27.96
C GLY A 295 12.88 -15.62 26.60
N TYR A 296 12.67 -16.47 25.57
CA TYR A 296 12.48 -16.08 24.18
C TYR A 296 11.06 -16.40 23.67
N ASP A 297 10.05 -16.43 24.58
CA ASP A 297 8.66 -16.57 24.16
C ASP A 297 8.23 -15.39 23.31
N TYR A 298 7.65 -15.64 22.13
CA TYR A 298 7.23 -14.60 21.24
C TYR A 298 5.93 -14.93 20.50
N LEU A 299 5.23 -13.88 20.10
CA LEU A 299 4.13 -13.88 19.17
C LEU A 299 4.65 -13.42 17.81
N THR A 300 4.04 -13.87 16.75
CA THR A 300 4.32 -13.39 15.38
C THR A 300 3.15 -12.63 14.83
N GLY A 301 3.39 -11.61 14.01
CA GLY A 301 2.31 -10.77 13.48
C GLY A 301 2.73 -9.87 12.35
N ASP A 302 1.90 -8.87 12.07
CA ASP A 302 2.08 -7.88 11.02
C ASP A 302 2.70 -6.55 11.51
N GLY A 303 3.00 -6.47 12.81
CA GLY A 303 3.47 -5.24 13.48
C GLY A 303 2.38 -4.53 14.27
N VAL A 304 1.13 -4.89 14.09
CA VAL A 304 -0.03 -4.37 14.83
C VAL A 304 -0.75 -5.50 15.56
N HIS A 305 -1.04 -6.58 14.85
CA HIS A 305 -1.69 -7.77 15.37
C HIS A 305 -0.66 -8.88 15.50
N PHE A 306 -0.62 -9.52 16.67
CA PHE A 306 0.30 -10.60 16.99
C PHE A 306 -0.45 -11.76 17.60
N THR A 307 -0.09 -12.97 17.22
CA THR A 307 -0.65 -14.21 17.79
C THR A 307 0.41 -15.26 18.02
N GLY A 308 0.17 -16.10 19.00
CA GLY A 308 1.07 -17.22 19.32
C GLY A 308 0.62 -17.96 20.57
N PHE A 309 1.46 -18.86 21.03
CA PHE A 309 1.15 -19.72 22.16
C PHE A 309 2.25 -19.58 23.21
N MET A 310 1.87 -19.38 24.47
CA MET A 310 2.83 -19.28 25.57
C MET A 310 2.21 -19.62 26.91
N TYR A 311 3.06 -19.95 27.87
CA TYR A 311 2.65 -20.12 29.25
C TYR A 311 2.69 -18.77 29.95
N LEU A 312 1.61 -18.42 30.65
CA LEU A 312 1.50 -17.20 31.46
C LEU A 312 1.15 -17.55 32.92
N ASN A 313 1.60 -16.70 33.83
CA ASN A 313 1.22 -16.75 35.24
C ASN A 313 0.86 -15.36 35.78
N GLN A 314 0.38 -15.31 37.01
CA GLN A 314 -0.14 -14.10 37.64
C GLN A 314 0.94 -13.20 38.26
N ASN A 315 2.23 -13.57 38.16
CA ASN A 315 3.34 -12.80 38.74
C ASN A 315 3.82 -11.67 37.84
N GLY A 316 3.22 -11.54 36.64
CA GLY A 316 3.40 -10.43 35.74
C GLY A 316 4.43 -10.62 34.63
N PHE A 317 4.19 -9.89 33.53
CA PHE A 317 5.05 -9.89 32.37
C PHE A 317 4.95 -8.53 31.63
N LYS A 318 5.79 -8.35 30.62
CA LYS A 318 5.73 -7.27 29.62
C LYS A 318 5.87 -7.88 28.22
N PHE A 319 5.34 -7.19 27.22
CA PHE A 319 5.75 -7.44 25.83
C PHE A 319 6.89 -6.52 25.44
N THR A 320 7.71 -6.95 24.47
CA THR A 320 8.78 -6.12 23.88
C THR A 320 8.99 -6.48 22.41
N THR A 321 9.36 -5.49 21.59
CA THR A 321 9.63 -5.70 20.17
C THR A 321 11.02 -6.25 19.86
N ALA A 322 11.84 -6.51 20.88
CA ALA A 322 13.15 -7.13 20.72
C ALA A 322 13.43 -8.11 21.88
N PRO A 323 14.20 -9.19 21.61
CA PRO A 323 14.44 -10.25 22.59
C PRO A 323 15.32 -9.83 23.78
N ASP A 324 16.00 -8.71 23.68
CA ASP A 324 17.03 -8.24 24.62
C ASP A 324 16.68 -6.91 25.33
N TRP A 325 15.41 -6.54 25.37
CA TRP A 325 14.92 -5.27 25.90
C TRP A 325 15.37 -4.00 25.16
N SER A 326 16.08 -4.11 24.04
CA SER A 326 16.47 -2.94 23.22
C SER A 326 15.29 -2.33 22.45
N GLY A 327 14.19 -3.09 22.31
CA GLY A 327 12.98 -2.65 21.62
C GLY A 327 12.01 -1.87 22.50
N THR A 328 10.84 -1.55 21.94
CA THR A 328 9.75 -0.93 22.67
C THR A 328 9.13 -1.94 23.63
N GLY A 329 9.16 -1.64 24.93
CA GLY A 329 8.49 -2.43 25.95
C GLY A 329 7.04 -1.98 26.17
N TYR A 330 6.13 -2.91 26.40
CA TYR A 330 4.71 -2.66 26.67
C TYR A 330 4.35 -3.27 28.03
N GLY A 331 4.05 -2.43 29.01
CA GLY A 331 3.56 -2.83 30.32
C GLY A 331 2.03 -2.83 30.43
N ALA A 332 1.53 -2.70 31.65
CA ALA A 332 0.09 -2.62 31.91
C ALA A 332 -0.57 -1.52 31.10
N ASN A 333 -1.75 -1.82 30.52
CA ASN A 333 -2.46 -0.95 29.58
C ASN A 333 -1.65 -0.58 28.32
N PHE A 334 -0.66 -1.39 27.97
CA PHE A 334 0.29 -1.13 26.87
C PHE A 334 1.05 0.19 27.05
N ASP A 335 1.32 0.58 28.30
CA ASP A 335 2.17 1.71 28.62
C ASP A 335 3.62 1.42 28.21
N THR A 336 4.24 2.36 27.52
CA THR A 336 5.62 2.25 27.00
C THR A 336 6.65 3.00 27.85
N ALA A 337 6.24 3.57 28.98
CA ALA A 337 7.17 4.21 29.90
C ALA A 337 8.21 3.22 30.44
N PRO A 338 9.46 3.64 30.67
CA PRO A 338 10.50 2.75 31.17
C PRO A 338 10.12 2.08 32.50
N ASP A 339 9.35 2.76 33.36
CA ASP A 339 8.85 2.32 34.64
C ASP A 339 7.40 1.77 34.59
N ALA A 340 6.86 1.52 33.40
CA ALA A 340 5.54 0.93 33.25
C ALA A 340 5.38 -0.33 34.09
N LYS A 341 4.23 -0.47 34.75
CA LYS A 341 3.92 -1.66 35.56
C LYS A 341 3.80 -2.89 34.66
N ASN A 342 4.02 -4.06 35.27
CA ASN A 342 3.82 -5.33 34.55
C ASN A 342 2.33 -5.55 34.21
N ILE A 343 2.08 -6.22 33.11
CA ILE A 343 0.77 -6.81 32.79
C ILE A 343 0.60 -7.99 33.77
N VAL A 344 -0.55 -8.05 34.44
CA VAL A 344 -0.91 -9.14 35.34
C VAL A 344 -2.24 -9.70 34.87
N ILE A 345 -2.27 -10.99 34.53
CA ILE A 345 -3.50 -11.68 34.15
C ILE A 345 -4.31 -12.05 35.43
N THR A 346 -5.64 -12.09 35.26
CA THR A 346 -6.58 -12.55 36.29
C THR A 346 -6.90 -14.04 36.15
N GLU A 347 -6.67 -14.59 34.98
CA GLU A 347 -6.84 -15.99 34.59
C GLU A 347 -5.83 -16.87 35.37
N PRO A 348 -6.13 -18.16 35.60
CA PRO A 348 -5.21 -19.11 36.20
C PRO A 348 -3.88 -19.17 35.42
N ALA A 349 -2.80 -19.54 36.11
CA ALA A 349 -1.55 -19.88 35.44
C ALA A 349 -1.77 -21.05 34.48
N GLY A 350 -1.33 -20.93 33.23
CA GLY A 350 -1.60 -21.93 32.19
C GLY A 350 -0.99 -21.60 30.87
N TYR A 351 -1.20 -22.50 29.91
CA TYR A 351 -0.82 -22.32 28.52
C TYR A 351 -1.98 -21.66 27.75
N TYR A 352 -1.67 -20.65 26.98
CA TYR A 352 -2.66 -19.84 26.27
C TYR A 352 -2.29 -19.63 24.81
N GLN A 353 -3.30 -19.60 23.94
CA GLN A 353 -3.19 -18.80 22.73
C GLN A 353 -3.37 -17.34 23.14
N VAL A 354 -2.44 -16.51 22.74
CA VAL A 354 -2.41 -15.07 23.04
C VAL A 354 -2.54 -14.31 21.75
N ASP A 355 -3.55 -13.45 21.67
CA ASP A 355 -3.75 -12.53 20.56
C ASP A 355 -3.62 -11.10 21.07
N VAL A 356 -2.76 -10.29 20.45
CA VAL A 356 -2.47 -8.90 20.82
C VAL A 356 -2.83 -7.97 19.67
N ASP A 357 -3.54 -6.89 19.96
CA ASP A 357 -3.79 -5.78 19.05
C ASP A 357 -3.17 -4.51 19.63
N LEU A 358 -2.01 -4.10 19.11
CA LEU A 358 -1.29 -2.91 19.57
C LEU A 358 -2.03 -1.61 19.24
N SER A 359 -2.85 -1.59 18.18
CA SER A 359 -3.61 -0.40 17.79
C SER A 359 -4.74 -0.10 18.78
N LYS A 360 -5.40 -1.16 19.26
CA LYS A 360 -6.45 -1.08 20.28
C LYS A 360 -5.91 -1.14 21.70
N LYS A 361 -4.62 -1.49 21.85
CA LYS A 361 -3.98 -1.71 23.16
C LYS A 361 -4.72 -2.78 23.98
N THR A 362 -5.04 -3.91 23.32
CA THR A 362 -5.77 -5.03 23.93
C THR A 362 -5.06 -6.34 23.67
N TYR A 363 -5.32 -7.32 24.52
CA TYR A 363 -4.97 -8.72 24.29
C TYR A 363 -6.13 -9.63 24.70
N THR A 364 -6.18 -10.83 24.10
CA THR A 364 -7.10 -11.90 24.48
C THR A 364 -6.33 -13.17 24.79
N LEU A 365 -6.84 -13.93 25.76
CA LEU A 365 -6.26 -15.20 26.20
C LEU A 365 -7.29 -16.31 25.96
N THR A 366 -6.93 -17.28 25.11
CA THR A 366 -7.72 -18.50 24.94
C THR A 366 -6.98 -19.65 25.64
N PRO A 367 -7.53 -20.22 26.72
CA PRO A 367 -6.83 -21.25 27.47
C PRO A 367 -6.65 -22.53 26.64
N ILE A 368 -5.45 -23.09 26.72
CA ILE A 368 -5.11 -24.40 26.14
C ILE A 368 -4.93 -25.39 27.29
N THR A 369 -5.96 -26.17 27.55
CA THR A 369 -6.00 -27.13 28.67
C THR A 369 -5.46 -28.49 28.31
N SER A 370 -5.51 -28.85 27.01
CA SER A 370 -4.95 -30.07 26.46
C SER A 370 -4.42 -29.85 25.04
N ILE A 371 -3.41 -30.60 24.67
CA ILE A 371 -3.06 -30.87 23.27
C ILE A 371 -2.96 -32.35 23.10
N GLY A 372 -3.60 -32.87 22.07
CA GLY A 372 -3.61 -34.31 21.79
C GLY A 372 -3.28 -34.65 20.34
N ILE A 373 -2.90 -35.91 20.13
CA ILE A 373 -2.67 -36.52 18.82
C ILE A 373 -3.92 -37.31 18.41
N ILE A 374 -4.44 -36.96 17.22
CA ILE A 374 -5.62 -37.62 16.63
C ILE A 374 -5.30 -37.99 15.18
N GLY A 375 -5.90 -39.06 14.65
CA GLY A 375 -5.72 -39.45 13.26
C GLY A 375 -5.65 -40.94 13.06
N SER A 376 -5.72 -41.38 11.79
CA SER A 376 -5.74 -42.82 11.47
C SER A 376 -4.49 -43.59 11.91
N ALA A 377 -3.36 -42.86 12.09
CA ALA A 377 -2.14 -43.45 12.63
C ALA A 377 -2.10 -43.49 14.16
N SER A 378 -2.98 -42.76 14.85
CA SER A 378 -3.07 -42.71 16.32
C SER A 378 -3.77 -44.00 16.85
N PRO A 379 -3.39 -44.51 18.03
CA PRO A 379 -4.04 -45.65 18.64
C PRO A 379 -5.56 -45.54 18.83
N LYS A 380 -6.07 -44.32 18.92
CA LYS A 380 -7.50 -44.04 19.07
C LYS A 380 -8.17 -43.56 17.78
N GLY A 381 -7.46 -43.60 16.65
CA GLY A 381 -7.99 -43.18 15.35
C GLY A 381 -8.42 -41.71 15.33
N TRP A 382 -9.51 -41.43 14.63
CA TRP A 382 -10.17 -40.14 14.57
C TRP A 382 -11.25 -39.94 15.65
N ASP A 383 -11.45 -40.91 16.53
CA ASP A 383 -12.53 -40.93 17.52
C ASP A 383 -12.21 -40.04 18.72
N SER A 384 -10.96 -40.09 19.20
CA SER A 384 -10.49 -39.25 20.34
C SER A 384 -8.98 -39.05 20.33
N ASP A 385 -8.54 -38.06 21.07
CA ASP A 385 -7.14 -37.72 21.20
C ASP A 385 -6.37 -38.67 22.11
N VAL A 386 -5.08 -38.80 21.84
CA VAL A 386 -4.10 -39.25 22.82
C VAL A 386 -3.44 -37.99 23.39
N ASP A 387 -3.76 -37.67 24.63
CA ASP A 387 -3.30 -36.46 25.28
C ASP A 387 -1.78 -36.40 25.46
N MET A 388 -1.23 -35.24 25.25
CA MET A 388 0.16 -34.87 25.55
C MET A 388 0.26 -34.22 26.92
N THR A 389 1.43 -34.33 27.52
CA THR A 389 1.74 -33.67 28.78
C THR A 389 2.52 -32.41 28.54
N TYR A 390 2.09 -31.30 29.12
CA TYR A 390 2.87 -30.06 29.07
C TYR A 390 4.12 -30.16 29.95
N VAL A 391 5.27 -29.85 29.36
CA VAL A 391 6.56 -29.72 30.09
C VAL A 391 6.84 -28.22 30.20
N PRO A 392 6.81 -27.70 31.46
CA PRO A 392 6.99 -26.26 31.65
C PRO A 392 8.40 -25.80 31.29
N TYR A 393 8.55 -24.51 31.07
CA TYR A 393 9.82 -23.86 30.82
C TYR A 393 10.83 -24.18 31.92
N ASN A 394 12.02 -24.60 31.55
CA ASN A 394 13.12 -24.87 32.43
C ASN A 394 14.12 -23.71 32.42
N LYS A 395 14.21 -22.98 33.54
CA LYS A 395 15.12 -21.85 33.74
C LYS A 395 16.59 -22.23 33.53
N ASP A 396 16.95 -23.47 33.84
CA ASP A 396 18.35 -23.93 33.78
C ASP A 396 18.77 -24.24 32.33
N THR A 397 17.87 -24.79 31.52
CA THR A 397 18.13 -25.11 30.11
C THR A 397 17.81 -23.94 29.17
N LYS A 398 17.05 -22.93 29.63
CA LYS A 398 16.56 -21.80 28.86
C LYS A 398 15.79 -22.23 27.60
N GLU A 399 15.05 -23.33 27.72
CA GLU A 399 14.21 -23.80 26.62
C GLU A 399 13.07 -22.84 26.35
N VAL A 400 12.86 -22.53 25.05
CA VAL A 400 11.85 -21.60 24.57
C VAL A 400 10.46 -22.23 24.71
N ASN A 401 9.49 -21.52 25.28
CA ASN A 401 8.05 -21.78 25.31
C ASN A 401 7.58 -23.06 26.00
N GLY A 402 8.42 -23.80 26.72
CA GLY A 402 8.05 -25.12 27.13
C GLY A 402 7.64 -25.99 25.91
N TYR A 403 7.16 -27.19 26.16
CA TYR A 403 6.67 -28.03 25.05
C TYR A 403 5.63 -29.03 25.58
N TRP A 404 4.89 -29.63 24.61
CA TRP A 404 3.98 -30.71 24.89
C TRP A 404 4.59 -32.00 24.40
N GLU A 405 4.56 -33.06 25.19
CA GLU A 405 5.12 -34.36 24.85
C GLU A 405 4.15 -35.53 25.14
N VAL A 406 4.25 -36.54 24.34
CA VAL A 406 3.68 -37.87 24.65
C VAL A 406 4.79 -38.89 24.53
N LYS A 407 4.92 -39.74 25.56
CA LYS A 407 5.93 -40.83 25.59
C LYS A 407 5.30 -42.18 25.31
N ASN A 408 6.07 -43.05 24.63
CA ASN A 408 5.70 -44.43 24.39
C ASN A 408 4.38 -44.61 23.59
N ILE A 409 4.05 -43.67 22.67
CA ILE A 409 2.95 -43.82 21.75
C ILE A 409 3.39 -44.73 20.57
N THR A 410 2.55 -45.69 20.22
CA THR A 410 2.75 -46.49 18.99
C THR A 410 1.86 -45.93 17.89
N LEU A 411 2.47 -45.49 16.81
CA LEU A 411 1.77 -45.01 15.63
C LEU A 411 1.80 -46.08 14.54
N SER A 412 0.70 -46.25 13.83
CA SER A 412 0.62 -47.04 12.61
C SER A 412 0.85 -46.17 11.36
N ALA A 413 0.93 -46.77 10.18
CA ALA A 413 0.93 -46.03 8.93
C ALA A 413 -0.42 -45.32 8.77
N GLY A 414 -0.40 -44.01 8.51
CA GLY A 414 -1.61 -43.20 8.38
C GLY A 414 -1.33 -41.71 8.67
N GLU A 415 -2.40 -40.98 8.89
CA GLU A 415 -2.37 -39.54 9.12
C GLU A 415 -2.47 -39.21 10.60
N ILE A 416 -1.81 -38.14 11.03
CA ILE A 416 -1.98 -37.52 12.36
C ILE A 416 -2.24 -36.05 12.24
N LYS A 417 -2.98 -35.51 13.20
CA LYS A 417 -3.09 -34.09 13.52
C LYS A 417 -2.89 -33.90 15.03
N PHE A 418 -2.52 -32.68 15.37
CA PHE A 418 -2.59 -32.22 16.74
C PHE A 418 -3.78 -31.27 16.87
N ARG A 419 -4.47 -31.29 17.99
CA ARG A 419 -5.50 -30.30 18.31
C ARG A 419 -5.49 -29.94 19.78
N ALA A 420 -5.95 -28.74 20.09
CA ALA A 420 -6.09 -28.27 21.46
C ALA A 420 -7.52 -28.48 21.97
N ASN A 421 -7.66 -28.71 23.26
CA ASN A 421 -8.93 -28.73 23.98
C ASN A 421 -9.95 -29.75 23.42
N ASP A 422 -9.49 -30.83 22.78
CA ASP A 422 -10.32 -31.84 22.12
C ASP A 422 -11.26 -31.26 21.05
N ASP A 423 -10.94 -30.06 20.51
CA ASP A 423 -11.73 -29.31 19.54
C ASP A 423 -10.92 -29.01 18.26
N TRP A 424 -11.63 -28.80 17.15
CA TRP A 424 -11.01 -28.51 15.86
C TRP A 424 -10.76 -26.99 15.63
N ALA A 425 -11.22 -26.13 16.54
CA ALA A 425 -11.01 -24.69 16.44
C ALA A 425 -9.52 -24.31 16.46
N ILE A 426 -8.70 -25.03 17.23
CA ILE A 426 -7.25 -24.90 17.27
C ILE A 426 -6.64 -26.24 16.92
N SER A 427 -6.14 -26.39 15.73
CA SER A 427 -5.55 -27.65 15.28
C SER A 427 -4.34 -27.42 14.36
N TRP A 428 -3.42 -28.36 14.39
CA TRP A 428 -2.20 -28.37 13.60
C TRP A 428 -2.10 -29.68 12.82
N GLY A 429 -1.70 -29.61 11.57
CA GLY A 429 -1.44 -30.73 10.71
C GLY A 429 -0.61 -30.31 9.52
N GLY A 430 0.02 -31.25 8.86
CA GLY A 430 0.87 -31.02 7.70
C GLY A 430 1.81 -32.19 7.50
N GLU A 431 2.71 -32.11 6.51
CA GLU A 431 3.77 -33.10 6.36
C GLU A 431 4.68 -33.08 7.60
N VAL A 432 4.66 -34.14 8.38
CA VAL A 432 5.69 -34.41 9.37
C VAL A 432 6.89 -34.99 8.60
N ARG A 433 8.00 -34.25 8.58
CA ARG A 433 9.28 -34.74 8.06
C ARG A 433 10.16 -35.20 9.19
#